data_b5c9f12d74a6d206e5eaaea9775320d9
#
_entry.id   b5c9f12d74a6d206e5eaaea9775320d9
#
_cell.length_a   1.000
_cell.length_b   1.000
_cell.length_c   1.000
_cell.angle_alpha   90.00
_cell.angle_beta   90.00
_cell.angle_gamma   90.00
#
_symmetry.space_group_name_H-M   'P 1'
#
loop_
_entity.id
_entity.type
_entity.pdbx_description
1 polymer ?
#
loop_
_entity_poly.entity_id
_entity_poly.type
_entity_poly.pdbx_seq_one_letter_code
_entity_poly.pdbx_strand_id
1 'polypeptide(L)'
;MYLIADIVYLIIYYLVGYRIKVVRRNLAASFPEKTEKERKTIERRYYRYLADIAVEFVHNLFATPDSIKRRYHFTNRQVVDRYYENGQTVILLSAHYGNWEYMVSSLNMQLLHHGIGVGKPLNDKVTGPFIAKKRIRYGTEVVDQRDVRQVVEFYHRHHVPCALMMLGDQSPSNPVKSYWTTFLNQDTAFLYGAEHFARQYNYPVIYYTVRRVRRGRYEITFSHFCDNPQEVPQYSIVEKYARTLERQIQEQPEYWLWSHRRWKLKRPEQ
;
A
#
# COMPACT_ATOMS: atom_id res chain seq x y z
N MET A 1 19.29 -9.79 12.25
CA MET A 1 18.09 -8.99 11.95
C MET A 1 16.82 -9.61 12.56
N TYR A 2 16.48 -10.87 12.27
CA TYR A 2 15.18 -11.44 12.73
C TYR A 2 15.14 -11.84 14.20
N LEU A 3 16.26 -12.09 14.87
CA LEU A 3 16.29 -12.18 16.34
C LEU A 3 15.86 -10.85 16.98
N ILE A 4 16.29 -9.72 16.39
CA ILE A 4 15.82 -8.39 16.84
C ILE A 4 14.32 -8.25 16.61
N ALA A 5 13.80 -8.69 15.47
CA ALA A 5 12.36 -8.65 15.20
C ALA A 5 11.55 -9.51 16.19
N ASP A 6 12.08 -10.66 16.61
CA ASP A 6 11.43 -11.50 17.63
C ASP A 6 11.38 -10.80 19.00
N ILE A 7 12.44 -10.07 19.37
CA ILE A 7 12.46 -9.23 20.59
C ILE A 7 11.46 -8.07 20.43
N VAL A 8 11.47 -7.36 19.29
CA VAL A 8 10.51 -6.29 19.00
C VAL A 8 9.08 -6.81 19.08
N TYR A 9 8.78 -8.01 18.55
CA TYR A 9 7.47 -8.63 18.71
C TYR A 9 7.06 -8.79 20.17
N LEU A 10 7.95 -9.31 21.04
CA LEU A 10 7.66 -9.47 22.45
C LEU A 10 7.37 -8.13 23.12
N ILE A 11 8.14 -7.11 22.80
CA ILE A 11 7.97 -5.75 23.33
C ILE A 11 6.62 -5.16 22.88
N ILE A 12 6.37 -5.08 21.57
CA ILE A 12 5.17 -4.40 21.04
C ILE A 12 3.87 -5.14 21.39
N TYR A 13 3.92 -6.46 21.49
CA TYR A 13 2.74 -7.27 21.74
C TYR A 13 2.46 -7.50 23.22
N TYR A 14 3.47 -7.86 24.04
CA TYR A 14 3.26 -8.24 25.44
C TYR A 14 3.53 -7.10 26.44
N LEU A 15 4.51 -6.23 26.17
CA LEU A 15 4.86 -5.16 27.11
C LEU A 15 4.09 -3.88 26.81
N VAL A 16 4.14 -3.38 25.58
CA VAL A 16 3.52 -2.10 25.18
C VAL A 16 2.04 -2.27 24.85
N GLY A 17 1.65 -3.42 24.29
CA GLY A 17 0.28 -3.65 23.84
C GLY A 17 -0.12 -2.71 22.67
N TYR A 18 0.82 -2.43 21.76
CA TYR A 18 0.63 -1.43 20.71
C TYR A 18 -0.66 -1.65 19.92
N ARG A 19 -1.64 -0.78 20.12
CA ARG A 19 -2.95 -0.77 19.45
C ARG A 19 -3.73 -2.09 19.49
N ILE A 20 -3.50 -2.97 20.47
CA ILE A 20 -4.15 -4.29 20.56
C ILE A 20 -5.68 -4.17 20.53
N LYS A 21 -6.27 -3.17 21.23
CA LYS A 21 -7.73 -2.95 21.21
C LYS A 21 -8.25 -2.63 19.81
N VAL A 22 -7.47 -1.90 18.98
CA VAL A 22 -7.84 -1.58 17.59
C VAL A 22 -7.79 -2.84 16.74
N VAL A 23 -6.70 -3.61 16.82
CA VAL A 23 -6.51 -4.86 16.05
C VAL A 23 -7.62 -5.85 16.38
N ARG A 24 -7.92 -6.10 17.66
CA ARG A 24 -8.98 -7.03 18.07
C ARG A 24 -10.35 -6.62 17.59
N ARG A 25 -10.69 -5.33 17.73
CA ARG A 25 -11.96 -4.81 17.22
C ARG A 25 -12.07 -4.99 15.71
N ASN A 26 -11.02 -4.64 14.97
CA ASN A 26 -10.99 -4.76 13.52
C ASN A 26 -11.15 -6.24 13.09
N LEU A 27 -10.39 -7.16 13.70
CA LEU A 27 -10.48 -8.59 13.40
C LEU A 27 -11.86 -9.19 13.76
N ALA A 28 -12.46 -8.80 14.90
CA ALA A 28 -13.76 -9.31 15.31
C ALA A 28 -14.86 -8.87 14.34
N ALA A 29 -14.84 -7.62 13.89
CA ALA A 29 -15.82 -7.10 12.95
C ALA A 29 -15.61 -7.61 11.52
N SER A 30 -14.34 -7.88 11.13
CA SER A 30 -14.00 -8.34 9.77
C SER A 30 -14.17 -9.85 9.57
N PHE A 31 -14.09 -10.64 10.63
CA PHE A 31 -14.22 -12.10 10.62
C PHE A 31 -15.19 -12.58 11.71
N PRO A 32 -16.49 -12.19 11.62
CA PRO A 32 -17.47 -12.60 12.63
C PRO A 32 -17.66 -14.12 12.67
N GLU A 33 -17.46 -14.82 11.54
CA GLU A 33 -17.56 -16.27 11.40
C GLU A 33 -16.43 -17.05 12.08
N LYS A 34 -15.28 -16.39 12.35
CA LYS A 34 -14.15 -17.05 13.00
C LYS A 34 -14.30 -17.05 14.51
N THR A 35 -13.86 -18.14 15.12
CA THR A 35 -13.78 -18.26 16.58
C THR A 35 -12.78 -17.25 17.16
N GLU A 36 -12.89 -16.96 18.45
CA GLU A 36 -11.93 -16.09 19.15
C GLU A 36 -10.49 -16.65 19.07
N LYS A 37 -10.32 -17.97 19.15
CA LYS A 37 -9.03 -18.64 19.03
C LYS A 37 -8.38 -18.43 17.67
N GLU A 38 -9.17 -18.51 16.60
CA GLU A 38 -8.69 -18.26 15.22
C GLU A 38 -8.29 -16.77 15.04
N ARG A 39 -9.14 -15.83 15.47
CA ARG A 39 -8.81 -14.40 15.45
C ARG A 39 -7.56 -14.09 16.27
N LYS A 40 -7.37 -14.74 17.42
CA LYS A 40 -6.17 -14.61 18.25
C LYS A 40 -4.92 -15.16 17.54
N THR A 41 -5.07 -16.19 16.74
CA THR A 41 -3.97 -16.72 15.91
C THR A 41 -3.56 -15.73 14.85
N ILE A 42 -4.52 -15.11 14.14
CA ILE A 42 -4.26 -14.04 13.16
C ILE A 42 -3.59 -12.84 13.87
N GLU A 43 -4.10 -12.40 15.02
CA GLU A 43 -3.52 -11.32 15.82
C GLU A 43 -2.04 -11.56 16.11
N ARG A 44 -1.68 -12.75 16.62
CA ARG A 44 -0.27 -13.09 16.94
C ARG A 44 0.62 -13.12 15.71
N ARG A 45 0.13 -13.68 14.59
CA ARG A 45 0.86 -13.69 13.32
C ARG A 45 1.06 -12.28 12.79
N TYR A 46 0.02 -11.43 12.86
CA TYR A 46 0.10 -10.02 12.48
C TYR A 46 1.17 -9.27 13.28
N TYR A 47 1.24 -9.42 14.61
CA TYR A 47 2.26 -8.72 15.39
C TYR A 47 3.68 -9.21 15.13
N ARG A 48 3.88 -10.50 14.85
CA ARG A 48 5.17 -11.01 14.38
C ARG A 48 5.56 -10.40 13.05
N TYR A 49 4.62 -10.34 12.13
CA TYR A 49 4.82 -9.69 10.83
C TYR A 49 5.10 -8.19 11.00
N LEU A 50 4.35 -7.47 11.83
CA LEU A 50 4.56 -6.04 12.08
C LEU A 50 5.96 -5.76 12.64
N ALA A 51 6.46 -6.61 13.53
CA ALA A 51 7.83 -6.52 14.04
C ALA A 51 8.88 -6.78 12.95
N ASP A 52 8.62 -7.74 12.05
CA ASP A 52 9.49 -7.95 10.88
C ASP A 52 9.54 -6.72 9.98
N ILE A 53 8.38 -6.12 9.66
CA ILE A 53 8.29 -4.90 8.86
C ILE A 53 9.04 -3.74 9.50
N ALA A 54 8.93 -3.56 10.82
CA ALA A 54 9.66 -2.50 11.53
C ALA A 54 11.18 -2.64 11.39
N VAL A 55 11.71 -3.86 11.56
CA VAL A 55 13.15 -4.12 11.42
C VAL A 55 13.60 -4.07 9.95
N GLU A 56 12.76 -4.56 9.04
CA GLU A 56 13.02 -4.48 7.60
C GLU A 56 12.98 -3.04 7.08
N PHE A 57 12.13 -2.18 7.65
CA PHE A 57 12.13 -0.75 7.36
C PHE A 57 13.49 -0.11 7.72
N VAL A 58 13.99 -0.37 8.93
CA VAL A 58 15.32 0.12 9.34
C VAL A 58 16.41 -0.43 8.41
N HIS A 59 16.38 -1.72 8.09
CA HIS A 59 17.31 -2.32 7.13
C HIS A 59 17.21 -1.61 5.75
N ASN A 60 16.00 -1.33 5.27
CA ASN A 60 15.78 -0.67 3.99
C ASN A 60 16.45 0.70 3.92
N LEU A 61 16.53 1.47 5.02
CA LEU A 61 17.19 2.78 5.03
C LEU A 61 18.71 2.72 4.69
N PHE A 62 19.33 1.56 4.90
CA PHE A 62 20.78 1.36 4.70
C PHE A 62 21.12 0.29 3.65
N ALA A 63 20.12 -0.42 3.12
CA ALA A 63 20.32 -1.52 2.17
C ALA A 63 20.86 -1.02 0.83
N THR A 64 21.73 -1.82 0.21
CA THR A 64 22.19 -1.59 -1.17
C THR A 64 21.12 -1.97 -2.19
N PRO A 65 21.19 -1.46 -3.45
CA PRO A 65 20.25 -1.82 -4.51
C PRO A 65 20.10 -3.34 -4.69
N ASP A 66 21.21 -4.07 -4.72
CA ASP A 66 21.20 -5.53 -4.88
C ASP A 66 20.56 -6.24 -3.70
N SER A 67 20.76 -5.74 -2.48
CA SER A 67 20.10 -6.28 -1.30
C SER A 67 18.58 -6.10 -1.38
N ILE A 68 18.13 -4.94 -1.86
CA ILE A 68 16.69 -4.66 -2.05
C ILE A 68 16.12 -5.54 -3.15
N LYS A 69 16.72 -5.59 -4.34
CA LYS A 69 16.27 -6.43 -5.47
C LYS A 69 16.17 -7.90 -5.10
N ARG A 70 17.14 -8.44 -4.33
CA ARG A 70 17.07 -9.82 -3.82
C ARG A 70 15.97 -10.07 -2.81
N ARG A 71 15.53 -9.04 -2.05
CA ARG A 71 14.46 -9.14 -1.04
C ARG A 71 13.09 -8.86 -1.60
N TYR A 72 13.00 -8.01 -2.62
CA TYR A 72 11.77 -7.48 -3.19
C TYR A 72 11.84 -7.60 -4.71
N HIS A 73 11.43 -8.77 -5.21
CA HIS A 73 11.61 -9.16 -6.60
C HIS A 73 10.33 -8.94 -7.41
N PHE A 74 10.45 -8.24 -8.54
CA PHE A 74 9.36 -8.06 -9.50
C PHE A 74 9.33 -9.24 -10.46
N THR A 75 8.26 -10.03 -10.40
CA THR A 75 8.17 -11.31 -11.16
C THR A 75 7.85 -11.11 -12.63
N ASN A 76 7.13 -10.03 -12.95
CA ASN A 76 6.60 -9.78 -14.31
C ASN A 76 6.53 -8.29 -14.65
N ARG A 77 7.64 -7.57 -14.45
CA ARG A 77 7.71 -6.11 -14.70
C ARG A 77 7.30 -5.69 -16.10
N GLN A 78 7.41 -6.58 -17.10
CA GLN A 78 7.00 -6.33 -18.48
C GLN A 78 5.52 -5.92 -18.62
N VAL A 79 4.67 -6.30 -17.66
CA VAL A 79 3.28 -5.84 -17.58
C VAL A 79 3.19 -4.32 -17.40
N VAL A 80 4.17 -3.72 -16.73
CA VAL A 80 4.27 -2.26 -16.51
C VAL A 80 5.11 -1.61 -17.60
N ASP A 81 6.26 -2.20 -17.94
CA ASP A 81 7.26 -1.62 -18.86
C ASP A 81 6.67 -1.36 -20.26
N ARG A 82 5.72 -2.19 -20.72
CA ARG A 82 5.04 -1.98 -22.02
C ARG A 82 4.33 -0.62 -22.13
N TYR A 83 3.82 -0.07 -21.02
CA TYR A 83 3.21 1.26 -21.03
C TYR A 83 4.25 2.36 -21.12
N TYR A 84 5.42 2.17 -20.53
CA TYR A 84 6.55 3.08 -20.70
C TYR A 84 6.99 3.18 -22.15
N GLU A 85 7.10 2.04 -22.84
CA GLU A 85 7.48 1.97 -24.27
C GLU A 85 6.50 2.72 -25.15
N ASN A 86 5.23 2.85 -24.72
CA ASN A 86 4.19 3.65 -25.38
C ASN A 86 4.11 5.09 -24.87
N GLY A 87 5.05 5.54 -24.02
CA GLY A 87 5.05 6.88 -23.45
C GLY A 87 3.93 7.14 -22.42
N GLN A 88 3.33 6.09 -21.86
CA GLN A 88 2.17 6.20 -20.97
C GLN A 88 2.58 6.18 -19.50
N THR A 89 2.00 7.08 -18.72
CA THR A 89 1.98 7.00 -17.25
C THR A 89 1.00 5.92 -16.79
N VAL A 90 1.32 5.22 -15.69
CA VAL A 90 0.46 4.20 -15.08
C VAL A 90 0.19 4.49 -13.61
N ILE A 91 -0.97 4.04 -13.11
CA ILE A 91 -1.27 4.02 -11.69
C ILE A 91 -1.00 2.61 -11.15
N LEU A 92 -0.07 2.51 -10.21
CA LEU A 92 0.21 1.28 -9.47
C LEU A 92 -0.61 1.28 -8.18
N LEU A 93 -1.74 0.58 -8.21
CA LEU A 93 -2.69 0.52 -7.10
C LEU A 93 -2.43 -0.71 -6.23
N SER A 94 -2.40 -0.53 -4.92
CA SER A 94 -2.27 -1.60 -3.93
C SER A 94 -2.68 -1.12 -2.54
N ALA A 95 -2.23 -1.82 -1.49
CA ALA A 95 -2.57 -1.57 -0.10
C ALA A 95 -1.33 -1.61 0.81
N HIS A 96 -1.51 -1.20 2.08
CA HIS A 96 -0.52 -1.45 3.15
C HIS A 96 -0.53 -2.93 3.53
N TYR A 97 -0.19 -3.77 2.55
CA TYR A 97 -0.16 -5.22 2.61
C TYR A 97 1.23 -5.73 2.21
N GLY A 98 1.77 -6.73 2.90
CA GLY A 98 3.15 -7.12 2.71
C GLY A 98 4.13 -5.97 3.03
N ASN A 99 5.33 -5.97 2.44
CA ASN A 99 6.30 -4.90 2.71
C ASN A 99 6.18 -3.78 1.67
N TRP A 100 5.23 -2.86 1.86
CA TRP A 100 5.03 -1.69 0.99
C TRP A 100 6.19 -0.69 1.02
N GLU A 101 7.01 -0.66 2.08
CA GLU A 101 8.16 0.26 2.18
C GLU A 101 9.27 -0.08 1.19
N TYR A 102 9.50 -1.37 0.91
CA TYR A 102 10.44 -1.76 -0.13
C TYR A 102 9.97 -1.34 -1.52
N MET A 103 8.65 -1.21 -1.77
CA MET A 103 8.15 -0.76 -3.06
C MET A 103 8.64 0.64 -3.40
N VAL A 104 8.59 1.58 -2.44
CA VAL A 104 9.11 2.95 -2.63
C VAL A 104 10.56 2.93 -3.08
N SER A 105 11.42 2.14 -2.41
CA SER A 105 12.85 2.05 -2.79
C SER A 105 13.08 1.29 -4.11
N SER A 106 12.09 0.51 -4.57
CA SER A 106 12.24 -0.39 -5.72
C SER A 106 11.76 0.19 -7.04
N LEU A 107 10.87 1.18 -7.04
CA LEU A 107 10.22 1.70 -8.25
C LEU A 107 11.24 2.04 -9.34
N ASN A 108 12.07 3.06 -9.14
CA ASN A 108 13.07 3.51 -10.12
C ASN A 108 14.21 2.51 -10.34
N MET A 109 14.43 1.57 -9.42
CA MET A 109 15.48 0.57 -9.60
C MET A 109 15.06 -0.59 -10.50
N GLN A 110 13.76 -0.86 -10.62
CA GLN A 110 13.26 -2.07 -11.26
C GLN A 110 12.25 -1.82 -12.39
N LEU A 111 11.66 -0.62 -12.48
CA LEU A 111 10.80 -0.19 -13.59
C LEU A 111 11.50 0.85 -14.46
N LEU A 112 11.05 1.00 -15.70
CA LEU A 112 11.53 2.02 -16.63
C LEU A 112 10.92 3.41 -16.34
N HIS A 113 9.72 3.45 -15.78
CA HIS A 113 9.00 4.67 -15.43
C HIS A 113 9.68 5.48 -14.33
N HIS A 114 9.47 6.81 -14.34
CA HIS A 114 9.75 7.64 -13.19
C HIS A 114 8.79 7.28 -12.05
N GLY A 115 9.31 6.75 -10.94
CA GLY A 115 8.50 6.26 -9.83
C GLY A 115 8.09 7.40 -8.89
N ILE A 116 6.79 7.52 -8.62
CA ILE A 116 6.22 8.50 -7.69
C ILE A 116 5.40 7.76 -6.64
N GLY A 117 5.82 7.83 -5.37
CA GLY A 117 5.05 7.35 -4.23
C GLY A 117 4.19 8.45 -3.64
N VAL A 118 2.88 8.23 -3.55
CA VAL A 118 1.95 9.21 -2.94
C VAL A 118 1.71 8.84 -1.48
N GLY A 119 2.00 9.77 -0.57
CA GLY A 119 1.86 9.52 0.87
C GLY A 119 1.79 10.78 1.71
N LYS A 120 1.71 10.61 3.02
CA LYS A 120 1.84 11.72 3.97
C LYS A 120 3.30 11.85 4.40
N PRO A 121 3.81 13.07 4.55
CA PRO A 121 5.13 13.28 5.14
C PRO A 121 5.15 12.75 6.58
N LEU A 122 6.33 12.34 7.01
CA LEU A 122 6.55 11.96 8.40
C LEU A 122 6.52 13.21 9.27
N ASN A 123 5.67 13.22 10.29
CA ASN A 123 5.50 14.38 11.17
C ASN A 123 6.64 14.56 12.18
N ASP A 124 7.54 13.60 12.30
CA ASP A 124 8.68 13.70 13.22
C ASP A 124 9.74 14.66 12.65
N LYS A 125 9.99 15.73 13.38
CA LYS A 125 10.92 16.79 12.98
C LYS A 125 12.40 16.38 13.09
N VAL A 126 12.72 15.36 13.89
CA VAL A 126 14.09 14.92 14.15
C VAL A 126 14.52 13.86 13.14
N THR A 127 13.80 12.75 13.07
CA THR A 127 14.14 11.61 12.19
C THR A 127 13.50 11.70 10.81
N GLY A 128 12.39 12.44 10.68
CA GLY A 128 11.61 12.58 9.44
C GLY A 128 12.43 12.99 8.22
N PRO A 129 13.25 14.06 8.26
CA PRO A 129 14.08 14.47 7.12
C PRO A 129 15.11 13.44 6.70
N PHE A 130 15.74 12.76 7.68
CA PHE A 130 16.68 11.67 7.41
C PHE A 130 16.00 10.49 6.71
N ILE A 131 14.85 10.04 7.23
CA ILE A 131 14.08 8.94 6.66
C ILE A 131 13.59 9.31 5.25
N ALA A 132 13.07 10.53 5.05
CA ALA A 132 12.63 11.01 3.75
C ALA A 132 13.78 10.95 2.72
N LYS A 133 14.96 11.49 3.05
CA LYS A 133 16.15 11.41 2.20
C LYS A 133 16.54 9.98 1.87
N LYS A 134 16.47 9.06 2.85
CA LYS A 134 16.81 7.65 2.63
C LYS A 134 15.79 6.90 1.77
N ARG A 135 14.51 7.25 1.86
CA ARG A 135 13.45 6.63 1.03
C ARG A 135 13.60 6.95 -0.46
N ILE A 136 13.99 8.17 -0.80
CA ILE A 136 14.10 8.64 -2.19
C ILE A 136 15.48 8.44 -2.82
N ARG A 137 16.45 7.88 -2.09
CA ARG A 137 17.85 7.81 -2.51
C ARG A 137 18.11 7.03 -3.80
N TYR A 138 17.15 6.25 -4.26
CA TYR A 138 17.22 5.49 -5.51
C TYR A 138 16.34 6.08 -6.62
N GLY A 139 16.01 7.36 -6.52
CA GLY A 139 15.36 8.12 -7.58
C GLY A 139 13.84 8.17 -7.51
N THR A 140 13.19 7.36 -6.67
CA THR A 140 11.75 7.45 -6.46
C THR A 140 11.40 8.76 -5.77
N GLU A 141 10.49 9.53 -6.33
CA GLU A 141 9.93 10.72 -5.70
C GLU A 141 8.83 10.34 -4.70
N VAL A 142 8.79 11.00 -3.54
CA VAL A 142 7.71 10.82 -2.57
C VAL A 142 6.97 12.14 -2.39
N VAL A 143 5.72 12.16 -2.77
CA VAL A 143 4.88 13.37 -2.86
C VAL A 143 3.79 13.34 -1.79
N ASP A 144 3.57 14.48 -1.11
CA ASP A 144 2.42 14.64 -0.22
C ASP A 144 1.12 14.51 -1.02
N GLN A 145 0.15 13.83 -0.45
CA GLN A 145 -1.19 13.70 -1.05
C GLN A 145 -1.85 15.04 -1.38
N ARG A 146 -1.43 16.15 -0.73
CA ARG A 146 -1.94 17.51 -0.98
C ARG A 146 -1.38 18.10 -2.28
N ASP A 147 -0.16 17.72 -2.64
CA ASP A 147 0.59 18.28 -3.76
C ASP A 147 0.56 17.35 -4.99
N VAL A 148 0.02 16.14 -4.85
CA VAL A 148 0.02 15.10 -5.91
C VAL A 148 -0.58 15.60 -7.21
N ARG A 149 -1.63 16.45 -7.17
CA ARG A 149 -2.25 17.01 -8.39
C ARG A 149 -1.24 17.83 -9.18
N GLN A 150 -0.51 18.73 -8.52
CA GLN A 150 0.48 19.62 -9.18
C GLN A 150 1.62 18.81 -9.80
N VAL A 151 2.08 17.78 -9.09
CA VAL A 151 3.15 16.89 -9.56
C VAL A 151 2.70 16.06 -10.76
N VAL A 152 1.53 15.45 -10.69
CA VAL A 152 0.95 14.68 -11.80
C VAL A 152 0.77 15.57 -13.03
N GLU A 153 0.23 16.79 -12.85
CA GLU A 153 0.02 17.75 -13.94
C GLU A 153 1.34 18.21 -14.57
N PHE A 154 2.37 18.41 -13.76
CA PHE A 154 3.72 18.75 -14.23
C PHE A 154 4.27 17.66 -15.13
N TYR A 155 4.32 16.41 -14.69
CA TYR A 155 4.87 15.29 -15.47
C TYR A 155 4.01 14.97 -16.70
N HIS A 156 2.69 15.09 -16.60
CA HIS A 156 1.79 14.94 -17.75
C HIS A 156 2.09 15.95 -18.87
N ARG A 157 2.24 17.24 -18.52
CA ARG A 157 2.57 18.31 -19.50
C ARG A 157 3.95 18.15 -20.13
N HIS A 158 4.90 17.56 -19.40
CA HIS A 158 6.25 17.32 -19.91
C HIS A 158 6.42 15.95 -20.59
N HIS A 159 5.34 15.21 -20.78
CA HIS A 159 5.34 13.88 -21.39
C HIS A 159 6.35 12.90 -20.77
N VAL A 160 6.53 12.96 -19.45
CA VAL A 160 7.37 12.03 -18.70
C VAL A 160 6.53 10.85 -18.20
N PRO A 161 6.78 9.62 -18.69
CA PRO A 161 6.04 8.45 -18.23
C PRO A 161 6.33 8.12 -16.76
N CYS A 162 5.32 8.18 -15.90
CA CYS A 162 5.44 7.94 -14.47
C CYS A 162 4.73 6.67 -14.04
N ALA A 163 5.22 6.05 -12.96
CA ALA A 163 4.52 5.01 -12.21
C ALA A 163 4.06 5.59 -10.86
N LEU A 164 2.77 5.94 -10.79
CA LEU A 164 2.16 6.55 -9.60
C LEU A 164 1.74 5.46 -8.62
N MET A 165 2.53 5.20 -7.59
CA MET A 165 2.20 4.26 -6.52
C MET A 165 1.18 4.87 -5.55
N MET A 166 -0.02 4.32 -5.52
CA MET A 166 -1.12 4.76 -4.67
C MET A 166 -1.66 3.61 -3.81
N LEU A 167 -1.67 3.80 -2.48
CA LEU A 167 -2.21 2.83 -1.53
C LEU A 167 -3.61 3.30 -1.09
N GLY A 168 -4.66 2.60 -1.55
CA GLY A 168 -6.05 3.04 -1.39
C GLY A 168 -6.76 2.58 -0.12
N ASP A 169 -6.10 1.82 0.77
CA ASP A 169 -6.72 1.08 1.88
C ASP A 169 -6.85 1.84 3.20
N GLN A 170 -6.32 3.06 3.30
CA GLN A 170 -6.48 3.87 4.51
C GLN A 170 -7.79 4.66 4.51
N SER A 171 -8.21 5.04 5.72
CA SER A 171 -9.43 5.83 5.92
C SER A 171 -9.27 7.23 5.30
N PRO A 172 -10.19 7.66 4.43
CA PRO A 172 -10.19 9.03 3.90
C PRO A 172 -10.30 10.09 4.99
N SER A 173 -9.95 11.34 4.65
CA SER A 173 -10.16 12.49 5.53
C SER A 173 -11.56 13.09 5.39
N ASN A 174 -12.19 12.96 4.21
CA ASN A 174 -13.51 13.51 3.91
C ASN A 174 -14.49 12.38 3.55
N PRO A 175 -15.49 12.09 4.39
CA PRO A 175 -16.47 11.03 4.13
C PRO A 175 -17.39 11.33 2.93
N VAL A 176 -17.69 12.60 2.65
CA VAL A 176 -18.60 13.01 1.55
C VAL A 176 -17.96 12.77 0.19
N LYS A 177 -16.63 12.97 0.07
CA LYS A 177 -15.86 12.76 -1.17
C LYS A 177 -15.30 11.35 -1.31
N SER A 178 -15.85 10.39 -0.57
CA SER A 178 -15.36 9.01 -0.53
C SER A 178 -16.33 8.08 -1.25
N TYR A 179 -15.80 7.01 -1.82
CA TYR A 179 -16.63 5.91 -2.29
C TYR A 179 -16.99 4.99 -1.11
N TRP A 180 -18.25 4.66 -0.93
CA TRP A 180 -18.73 3.83 0.16
C TRP A 180 -19.21 2.48 -0.34
N THR A 181 -18.67 1.41 0.23
CA THR A 181 -19.08 0.03 -0.04
C THR A 181 -18.91 -0.84 1.19
N THR A 182 -19.52 -2.01 1.21
CA THR A 182 -19.23 -3.03 2.23
C THR A 182 -17.85 -3.62 1.98
N PHE A 183 -17.00 -3.68 3.00
CA PHE A 183 -15.67 -4.27 2.93
C PHE A 183 -15.34 -4.96 4.25
N LEU A 184 -14.99 -6.24 4.20
CA LEU A 184 -14.77 -7.08 5.37
C LEU A 184 -15.93 -6.96 6.39
N ASN A 185 -17.17 -7.16 5.90
CA ASN A 185 -18.42 -7.11 6.67
C ASN A 185 -18.75 -5.74 7.30
N GLN A 186 -18.12 -4.65 6.85
CA GLN A 186 -18.32 -3.33 7.44
C GLN A 186 -18.51 -2.26 6.36
N ASP A 187 -19.42 -1.30 6.62
CA ASP A 187 -19.59 -0.13 5.76
C ASP A 187 -18.30 0.71 5.77
N THR A 188 -17.73 0.94 4.60
CA THR A 188 -16.34 1.39 4.48
C THR A 188 -16.17 2.46 3.42
N ALA A 189 -15.60 3.60 3.81
CA ALA A 189 -15.18 4.65 2.90
C ALA A 189 -13.84 4.30 2.24
N PHE A 190 -13.76 4.42 0.91
CA PHE A 190 -12.53 4.27 0.14
C PHE A 190 -12.07 5.60 -0.47
N LEU A 191 -10.75 5.75 -0.61
CA LEU A 191 -10.13 6.86 -1.33
C LEU A 191 -10.42 6.72 -2.83
N TYR A 192 -10.99 7.77 -3.42
CA TYR A 192 -11.32 7.82 -4.84
C TYR A 192 -10.17 8.37 -5.71
N GLY A 193 -9.08 8.84 -5.10
CA GLY A 193 -8.02 9.58 -5.80
C GLY A 193 -7.35 8.83 -6.95
N ALA A 194 -7.11 7.53 -6.81
CA ALA A 194 -6.50 6.72 -7.88
C ALA A 194 -7.40 6.66 -9.12
N GLU A 195 -8.69 6.37 -8.95
CA GLU A 195 -9.65 6.37 -10.05
C GLU A 195 -9.84 7.76 -10.66
N HIS A 196 -9.84 8.81 -9.82
CA HIS A 196 -9.94 10.19 -10.29
C HIS A 196 -8.82 10.55 -11.28
N PHE A 197 -7.55 10.30 -10.91
CA PHE A 197 -6.42 10.54 -11.81
C PHE A 197 -6.42 9.62 -13.02
N ALA A 198 -6.78 8.34 -12.84
CA ALA A 198 -6.91 7.40 -13.93
C ALA A 198 -7.88 7.91 -14.99
N ARG A 199 -9.07 8.34 -14.60
CA ARG A 199 -10.10 8.87 -15.51
C ARG A 199 -9.74 10.23 -16.11
N GLN A 200 -9.15 11.14 -15.31
CA GLN A 200 -8.82 12.48 -15.76
C GLN A 200 -7.80 12.48 -16.90
N TYR A 201 -6.78 11.62 -16.80
CA TYR A 201 -5.65 11.57 -17.75
C TYR A 201 -5.64 10.32 -18.61
N ASN A 202 -6.65 9.47 -18.53
CA ASN A 202 -6.71 8.14 -19.15
C ASN A 202 -5.48 7.27 -18.82
N TYR A 203 -5.01 7.30 -17.57
CA TYR A 203 -3.87 6.49 -17.13
C TYR A 203 -4.31 5.06 -16.83
N PRO A 204 -3.72 4.05 -17.49
CA PRO A 204 -3.96 2.65 -17.15
C PRO A 204 -3.71 2.37 -15.66
N VAL A 205 -4.56 1.52 -15.07
CA VAL A 205 -4.43 1.08 -13.68
C VAL A 205 -3.92 -0.34 -13.66
N ILE A 206 -2.87 -0.56 -12.90
CA ILE A 206 -2.25 -1.86 -12.66
C ILE A 206 -2.34 -2.14 -11.17
N TYR A 207 -2.88 -3.31 -10.80
CA TYR A 207 -2.84 -3.77 -9.41
C TYR A 207 -1.57 -4.56 -9.18
N TYR A 208 -0.88 -4.33 -8.05
CA TYR A 208 0.22 -5.18 -7.67
C TYR A 208 -0.05 -5.87 -6.33
N THR A 209 0.26 -7.15 -6.30
CA THR A 209 0.23 -7.97 -5.08
C THR A 209 1.63 -8.13 -4.53
N VAL A 210 1.74 -8.18 -3.21
CA VAL A 210 2.99 -8.46 -2.50
C VAL A 210 2.84 -9.79 -1.79
N ARG A 211 3.50 -10.83 -2.26
CA ARG A 211 3.51 -12.17 -1.66
C ARG A 211 4.78 -12.36 -0.84
N ARG A 212 4.65 -12.69 0.42
CA ARG A 212 5.78 -13.07 1.26
C ARG A 212 6.15 -14.54 0.99
N VAL A 213 7.25 -14.78 0.30
CA VAL A 213 7.74 -16.14 0.01
C VAL A 213 8.33 -16.78 1.26
N ARG A 214 9.10 -16.01 1.99
CA ARG A 214 9.67 -16.35 3.30
C ARG A 214 10.02 -15.06 4.05
N ARG A 215 10.42 -15.18 5.30
CA ARG A 215 10.80 -14.03 6.14
C ARG A 215 11.87 -13.18 5.43
N GLY A 216 11.53 -11.91 5.10
CA GLY A 216 12.39 -10.96 4.39
C GLY A 216 12.57 -11.20 2.90
N ARG A 217 11.71 -11.97 2.28
CA ARG A 217 11.69 -12.19 0.83
C ARG A 217 10.27 -12.06 0.32
N TYR A 218 10.11 -11.19 -0.66
CA TYR A 218 8.82 -10.84 -1.24
C TYR A 218 8.88 -10.93 -2.76
N GLU A 219 7.81 -11.41 -3.34
CA GLU A 219 7.55 -11.36 -4.77
C GLU A 219 6.41 -10.41 -5.04
N ILE A 220 6.60 -9.58 -6.06
CA ILE A 220 5.64 -8.60 -6.50
C ILE A 220 5.17 -8.99 -7.88
N THR A 221 3.86 -9.19 -8.01
CA THR A 221 3.23 -9.53 -9.27
C THR A 221 2.28 -8.43 -9.68
N PHE A 222 2.44 -7.93 -10.90
CA PHE A 222 1.60 -6.91 -11.51
C PHE A 222 0.48 -7.57 -12.32
N SER A 223 -0.73 -7.02 -12.24
CA SER A 223 -1.90 -7.50 -12.95
C SER A 223 -2.62 -6.34 -13.61
N HIS A 224 -3.04 -6.52 -14.86
CA HIS A 224 -3.91 -5.55 -15.53
C HIS A 224 -5.19 -5.34 -14.73
N PHE A 225 -5.51 -4.09 -14.46
CA PHE A 225 -6.65 -3.76 -13.66
C PHE A 225 -7.71 -2.98 -14.44
N CYS A 226 -7.29 -1.95 -15.17
CA CYS A 226 -8.12 -1.18 -16.11
C CYS A 226 -7.21 -0.48 -17.11
N ASP A 227 -7.33 -0.81 -18.41
CA ASP A 227 -6.51 -0.21 -19.45
C ASP A 227 -7.08 1.13 -19.93
N ASN A 228 -8.43 1.25 -20.00
CA ASN A 228 -9.15 2.44 -20.46
C ASN A 228 -10.09 2.97 -19.37
N PRO A 229 -9.58 3.73 -18.40
CA PRO A 229 -10.40 4.20 -17.26
C PRO A 229 -11.58 5.10 -17.63
N GLN A 230 -11.53 5.76 -18.80
CA GLN A 230 -12.61 6.62 -19.28
C GLN A 230 -13.79 5.83 -19.83
N GLU A 231 -13.57 4.59 -20.29
CA GLU A 231 -14.59 3.73 -20.92
C GLU A 231 -15.38 2.91 -19.89
N VAL A 232 -14.90 2.80 -18.64
CA VAL A 232 -15.60 2.03 -17.59
C VAL A 232 -16.49 2.93 -16.73
N PRO A 233 -17.55 2.39 -16.12
CA PRO A 233 -18.42 3.17 -15.23
C PRO A 233 -17.65 3.83 -14.08
N GLN A 234 -18.11 5.01 -13.65
CA GLN A 234 -17.56 5.69 -12.49
C GLN A 234 -17.69 4.80 -11.25
N TYR A 235 -16.67 4.81 -10.40
CA TYR A 235 -16.49 3.99 -9.19
C TYR A 235 -16.23 2.49 -9.44
N SER A 236 -16.21 2.02 -10.68
CA SER A 236 -15.95 0.60 -10.97
C SER A 236 -14.54 0.17 -10.63
N ILE A 237 -13.55 1.07 -10.76
CA ILE A 237 -12.16 0.77 -10.43
C ILE A 237 -11.98 0.66 -8.92
N VAL A 238 -12.54 1.59 -8.15
CA VAL A 238 -12.45 1.54 -6.68
C VAL A 238 -13.24 0.38 -6.09
N GLU A 239 -14.40 0.02 -6.68
CA GLU A 239 -15.15 -1.16 -6.26
C GLU A 239 -14.38 -2.46 -6.56
N LYS A 240 -13.85 -2.60 -7.77
CA LYS A 240 -12.99 -3.72 -8.14
C LYS A 240 -11.78 -3.83 -7.21
N TYR A 241 -11.19 -2.67 -6.83
CA TYR A 241 -10.09 -2.62 -5.87
C TYR A 241 -10.53 -3.14 -4.50
N ALA A 242 -11.67 -2.69 -3.98
CA ALA A 242 -12.19 -3.14 -2.70
C ALA A 242 -12.38 -4.67 -2.68
N ARG A 243 -13.01 -5.24 -3.74
CA ARG A 243 -13.21 -6.71 -3.85
C ARG A 243 -11.90 -7.48 -3.96
N THR A 244 -10.92 -6.94 -4.71
CA THR A 244 -9.62 -7.59 -4.89
C THR A 244 -8.82 -7.61 -3.60
N LEU A 245 -8.77 -6.47 -2.89
CA LEU A 245 -8.09 -6.37 -1.61
C LEU A 245 -8.77 -7.22 -0.54
N GLU A 246 -10.11 -7.26 -0.51
CA GLU A 246 -10.87 -8.07 0.43
C GLU A 246 -10.51 -9.56 0.31
N ARG A 247 -10.49 -10.11 -0.91
CA ARG A 247 -10.06 -11.50 -1.16
C ARG A 247 -8.62 -11.73 -0.70
N GLN A 248 -7.70 -10.83 -1.04
CA GLN A 248 -6.31 -10.95 -0.64
C GLN A 248 -6.15 -10.98 0.89
N ILE A 249 -6.92 -10.16 1.63
CA ILE A 249 -6.90 -10.15 3.09
C ILE A 249 -7.53 -11.43 3.67
N GLN A 250 -8.61 -11.93 3.06
CA GLN A 250 -9.25 -13.17 3.51
C GLN A 250 -8.34 -14.39 3.36
N GLU A 251 -7.52 -14.43 2.29
CA GLU A 251 -6.55 -15.50 2.03
C GLU A 251 -5.39 -15.51 3.04
N GLN A 252 -4.80 -14.34 3.32
CA GLN A 252 -3.65 -14.22 4.24
C GLN A 252 -3.79 -12.96 5.11
N PRO A 253 -4.68 -13.00 6.12
CA PRO A 253 -5.08 -11.82 6.88
C PRO A 253 -3.94 -11.19 7.69
N GLU A 254 -2.94 -11.96 8.10
CA GLU A 254 -1.84 -11.47 8.93
C GLU A 254 -0.97 -10.40 8.26
N TYR A 255 -1.03 -10.22 6.93
CA TYR A 255 -0.16 -9.29 6.20
C TYR A 255 -0.78 -7.93 5.90
N TRP A 256 -2.01 -7.67 6.36
CA TRP A 256 -2.63 -6.35 6.25
C TRP A 256 -2.43 -5.50 7.50
N LEU A 257 -2.46 -4.15 7.36
CA LEU A 257 -2.15 -3.22 8.45
C LEU A 257 -3.33 -3.05 9.43
N TRP A 258 -3.62 -4.09 10.23
CA TRP A 258 -4.73 -4.13 11.20
C TRP A 258 -4.65 -3.06 12.29
N SER A 259 -3.48 -2.48 12.58
CA SER A 259 -3.35 -1.40 13.57
C SER A 259 -3.86 -0.06 13.08
N HIS A 260 -4.18 0.11 11.79
CA HIS A 260 -4.85 1.30 11.29
C HIS A 260 -6.30 1.38 11.77
N ARG A 261 -6.76 2.59 12.18
CA ARG A 261 -8.17 2.83 12.52
C ARG A 261 -8.99 2.99 11.25
N ARG A 262 -9.19 1.87 10.52
CA ARG A 262 -9.81 1.86 9.20
C ARG A 262 -11.26 2.34 9.22
N TRP A 263 -12.04 1.88 10.17
CA TRP A 263 -13.48 2.14 10.31
C TRP A 263 -13.77 3.22 11.36
N LYS A 264 -13.16 4.40 11.19
CA LYS A 264 -13.39 5.57 12.06
C LYS A 264 -14.48 6.50 11.53
N LEU A 265 -14.81 6.41 10.26
CA LEU A 265 -15.84 7.22 9.60
C LEU A 265 -17.16 6.47 9.61
N LYS A 266 -18.23 7.25 9.64
CA LYS A 266 -19.60 6.77 9.38
C LYS A 266 -20.05 7.34 8.03
N ARG A 267 -20.88 6.58 7.29
CA ARG A 267 -21.48 7.07 6.05
C ARG A 267 -22.35 8.28 6.39
N PRO A 268 -22.22 9.40 5.66
CA PRO A 268 -23.15 10.52 5.82
C PRO A 268 -24.58 10.08 5.52
N GLU A 269 -25.52 10.57 6.32
CA GLU A 269 -26.95 10.47 5.98
C GLU A 269 -27.19 11.25 4.68
N GLN A 270 -27.90 10.65 3.74
CA GLN A 270 -28.27 11.27 2.46
C GLN A 270 -29.40 12.27 2.64
#